data_56a19a0d137b2de6a92e06061882aa8f
#
_entry.id   56a19a0d137b2de6a92e06061882aa8f
#
_cell.length_a   1.000
_cell.length_b   1.000
_cell.length_c   1.000
_cell.angle_alpha   90.00
_cell.angle_beta   90.00
_cell.angle_gamma   90.00
#
_symmetry.space_group_name_H-M   'P 1'
#
loop_
_entity.id
_entity.type
_entity.pdbx_description
1 polymer ?
#
loop_
_entity_poly.entity_id
_entity_poly.type
_entity_poly.pdbx_seq_one_letter_code
_entity_poly.pdbx_strand_id
1 'polypeptide(L)'
;MAFADVYDFDVLVNEAEKMVIKELGVQLESYKGDICRCGECVVDMAAVALNAIKPLYRVSLLGTLYASQVINEESYATSIRDEVSRAIEKVRRNPSHD
;
A
#
# COMPACT_ATOMS: atom_id res chain seq x y z
N MET A 1 -8.00 22.30 -23.31
CA MET A 1 -7.53 21.86 -21.99
C MET A 1 -8.24 20.57 -21.61
N ALA A 2 -7.49 19.56 -21.20
CA ALA A 2 -8.08 18.29 -20.81
C ALA A 2 -8.84 18.43 -19.48
N PHE A 3 -9.87 17.60 -19.31
CA PHE A 3 -10.68 17.58 -18.09
C PHE A 3 -9.81 17.49 -16.84
N ALA A 4 -8.84 16.59 -16.85
CA ALA A 4 -7.96 16.37 -15.68
C ALA A 4 -7.12 17.59 -15.30
N ASP A 5 -6.91 18.52 -16.22
CA ASP A 5 -6.12 19.73 -15.96
C ASP A 5 -6.94 20.84 -15.30
N VAL A 6 -8.27 20.69 -15.31
CA VAL A 6 -9.20 21.71 -14.77
C VAL A 6 -9.42 21.53 -13.27
N TYR A 7 -9.28 20.28 -12.79
CA TYR A 7 -9.58 19.93 -11.40
C TYR A 7 -8.33 19.39 -10.72
N ASP A 8 -8.24 19.63 -9.41
CA ASP A 8 -7.10 19.16 -8.61
C ASP A 8 -7.38 17.76 -8.07
N PHE A 9 -6.97 16.74 -8.82
CA PHE A 9 -7.11 15.36 -8.38
C PHE A 9 -6.03 14.92 -7.40
N ASP A 10 -5.03 15.77 -7.14
CA ASP A 10 -3.99 15.45 -6.16
C ASP A 10 -4.54 15.42 -4.72
N VAL A 11 -5.70 16.04 -4.49
CA VAL A 11 -6.35 15.97 -3.17
C VAL A 11 -7.05 14.64 -2.94
N LEU A 12 -7.19 13.81 -3.97
CA LEU A 12 -7.76 12.48 -3.87
C LEU A 12 -6.69 11.54 -3.35
N VAL A 13 -6.84 11.07 -2.12
CA VAL A 13 -5.82 10.28 -1.43
C VAL A 13 -6.36 8.92 -1.04
N ASN A 14 -5.60 7.87 -1.31
CA ASN A 14 -5.90 6.52 -0.84
C ASN A 14 -5.13 6.26 0.45
N GLU A 15 -5.81 6.30 1.58
CA GLU A 15 -5.18 6.09 2.89
C GLU A 15 -4.58 4.69 3.03
N ALA A 16 -5.09 3.69 2.30
CA ALA A 16 -4.52 2.35 2.31
C ALA A 16 -3.05 2.34 1.84
N GLU A 17 -2.69 3.26 0.95
CA GLU A 17 -1.33 3.38 0.43
C GLU A 17 -0.33 3.66 1.55
N LYS A 18 -0.66 4.57 2.46
CA LYS A 18 0.20 4.91 3.60
C LYS A 18 0.36 3.72 4.53
N MET A 19 -0.72 2.98 4.76
CA MET A 19 -0.70 1.81 5.65
C MET A 19 0.16 0.70 5.07
N VAL A 20 0.03 0.45 3.77
CA VAL A 20 0.83 -0.57 3.08
C VAL A 20 2.31 -0.22 3.13
N ILE A 21 2.66 1.03 2.83
CA ILE A 21 4.06 1.46 2.83
C ILE A 21 4.67 1.29 4.22
N LYS A 22 3.93 1.67 5.26
CA LYS A 22 4.39 1.53 6.65
C LYS A 22 4.61 0.07 7.01
N GLU A 23 3.63 -0.78 6.71
CA GLU A 23 3.72 -2.21 7.03
C GLU A 23 4.83 -2.90 6.24
N LEU A 24 5.01 -2.51 4.98
CA LEU A 24 6.09 -3.02 4.15
C LEU A 24 7.44 -2.73 4.77
N GLY A 25 7.64 -1.50 5.26
CA GLY A 25 8.86 -1.12 5.96
C GLY A 25 9.11 -1.97 7.20
N VAL A 26 8.06 -2.21 7.99
CA VAL A 26 8.15 -3.04 9.20
C VAL A 26 8.55 -4.47 8.84
N GLN A 27 7.90 -5.06 7.86
CA GLN A 27 8.17 -6.47 7.50
C GLN A 27 9.54 -6.64 6.85
N LEU A 28 9.96 -5.71 6.00
CA LEU A 28 11.28 -5.80 5.37
C LEU A 28 12.41 -5.63 6.39
N GLU A 29 12.22 -4.78 7.40
CA GLU A 29 13.20 -4.57 8.46
C GLU A 29 13.43 -5.85 9.26
N SER A 30 12.37 -6.61 9.51
CA SER A 30 12.46 -7.86 10.28
C SER A 30 12.59 -9.11 9.41
N TYR A 31 12.62 -8.97 8.10
CA TYR A 31 12.71 -10.11 7.19
C TYR A 31 14.05 -10.82 7.33
N LYS A 32 14.00 -12.12 7.57
CA LYS A 32 15.19 -12.97 7.71
C LYS A 32 15.37 -13.77 6.42
N GLY A 33 16.49 -13.56 5.77
CA GLY A 33 16.78 -14.23 4.52
C GLY A 33 17.13 -13.23 3.43
N ASP A 34 17.57 -13.76 2.29
CA ASP A 34 17.96 -12.94 1.16
C ASP A 34 16.72 -12.47 0.40
N ILE A 35 16.68 -11.17 0.17
CA ILE A 35 15.60 -10.55 -0.58
C ILE A 35 16.14 -9.29 -1.26
N CYS A 36 15.72 -9.05 -2.50
CA CYS A 36 16.10 -7.84 -3.20
C CYS A 36 15.34 -6.64 -2.63
N ARG A 37 16.09 -5.65 -2.18
CA ARG A 37 15.52 -4.40 -1.64
C ARG A 37 15.78 -3.21 -2.56
N CYS A 38 15.92 -3.44 -3.86
CA CYS A 38 16.09 -2.34 -4.80
C CYS A 38 14.77 -1.57 -4.94
N GLY A 39 14.87 -0.35 -5.47
CA GLY A 39 13.69 0.50 -5.62
C GLY A 39 12.57 -0.15 -6.42
N GLU A 40 12.92 -0.86 -7.49
CA GLU A 40 11.91 -1.51 -8.34
C GLU A 40 11.17 -2.62 -7.60
N CYS A 41 11.91 -3.49 -6.89
CA CYS A 41 11.29 -4.59 -6.14
C CYS A 41 10.43 -4.09 -5.00
N VAL A 42 10.89 -3.12 -4.22
CA VAL A 42 10.14 -2.61 -3.07
C VAL A 42 8.86 -1.92 -3.51
N VAL A 43 8.94 -1.09 -4.56
CA VAL A 43 7.75 -0.40 -5.07
C VAL A 43 6.76 -1.41 -5.67
N ASP A 44 7.27 -2.46 -6.32
CA ASP A 44 6.41 -3.52 -6.86
C ASP A 44 5.70 -4.28 -5.74
N MET A 45 6.38 -4.55 -4.62
CA MET A 45 5.76 -5.15 -3.44
C MET A 45 4.56 -4.32 -2.97
N ALA A 46 4.73 -3.00 -2.90
CA ALA A 46 3.64 -2.11 -2.52
C ALA A 46 2.48 -2.19 -3.51
N ALA A 47 2.77 -2.18 -4.81
CA ALA A 47 1.75 -2.26 -5.85
C ALA A 47 0.97 -3.58 -5.77
N VAL A 48 1.68 -4.69 -5.60
CA VAL A 48 1.05 -6.01 -5.49
C VAL A 48 0.11 -6.06 -4.28
N ALA A 49 0.58 -5.56 -3.13
CA ALA A 49 -0.24 -5.54 -1.92
C ALA A 49 -1.47 -4.65 -2.10
N LEU A 50 -1.29 -3.46 -2.67
CA LEU A 50 -2.39 -2.50 -2.87
C LEU A 50 -3.46 -3.02 -3.81
N ASN A 51 -3.10 -3.84 -4.77
CA ASN A 51 -4.07 -4.45 -5.68
C ASN A 51 -4.95 -5.50 -4.99
N ALA A 52 -4.54 -5.99 -3.83
CA ALA A 52 -5.27 -7.00 -3.07
C ALA A 52 -5.99 -6.42 -1.85
N ILE A 53 -5.85 -5.13 -1.59
CA ILE A 53 -6.40 -4.47 -0.41
C ILE A 53 -7.51 -3.51 -0.84
N LYS A 54 -8.59 -3.48 -0.03
CA LYS A 54 -9.68 -2.54 -0.25
C LYS A 54 -9.14 -1.12 -0.15
N PRO A 55 -9.36 -0.28 -1.16
CA PRO A 55 -8.89 1.10 -1.13
C PRO A 55 -9.68 1.95 -0.14
N LEU A 56 -9.05 2.99 0.38
CA LEU A 56 -9.65 3.94 1.30
C LEU A 56 -9.41 5.36 0.77
N TYR A 57 -10.11 5.71 -0.29
CA TYR A 57 -9.99 7.04 -0.87
C TYR A 57 -10.73 8.08 -0.05
N ARG A 58 -10.16 9.26 0.04
CA ARG A 58 -10.78 10.39 0.70
C ARG A 58 -10.38 11.69 0.04
N VAL A 59 -11.19 12.72 0.26
CA VAL A 59 -10.91 14.08 -0.21
C VAL A 59 -11.07 15.07 0.95
N SER A 60 -12.02 14.81 1.84
CA SER A 60 -12.42 15.75 2.91
C SER A 60 -11.98 15.26 4.28
N LEU A 61 -12.08 16.17 5.26
CA LEU A 61 -11.84 15.83 6.67
C LEU A 61 -12.79 14.72 7.14
N LEU A 62 -14.03 14.75 6.69
CA LEU A 62 -15.01 13.71 7.04
C LEU A 62 -14.58 12.35 6.50
N GLY A 63 -14.08 12.32 5.27
CA GLY A 63 -13.51 11.11 4.67
C GLY A 63 -12.31 10.61 5.45
N THR A 64 -11.47 11.51 5.99
CA THR A 64 -10.34 11.15 6.82
C THR A 64 -10.81 10.44 8.10
N LEU A 65 -11.88 10.94 8.73
CA LEU A 65 -12.43 10.30 9.94
C LEU A 65 -12.97 8.91 9.63
N TYR A 66 -13.65 8.76 8.49
CA TYR A 66 -14.15 7.46 8.07
C TYR A 66 -13.00 6.47 7.84
N ALA A 67 -11.96 6.91 7.13
CA ALA A 67 -10.79 6.06 6.87
C ALA A 67 -10.10 5.65 8.18
N SER A 68 -10.02 6.56 9.15
CA SER A 68 -9.44 6.25 10.47
C SER A 68 -10.21 5.14 11.18
N GLN A 69 -11.54 5.14 11.07
CA GLN A 69 -12.36 4.10 11.68
C GLN A 69 -12.08 2.74 11.02
N VAL A 70 -12.00 2.70 9.70
CA VAL A 70 -11.73 1.45 8.97
C VAL A 70 -10.33 0.94 9.29
N ILE A 71 -9.34 1.81 9.31
CA ILE A 71 -7.95 1.46 9.61
C ILE A 71 -7.83 0.82 10.99
N ASN A 72 -8.63 1.29 11.96
CA ASN A 72 -8.60 0.78 13.32
C ASN A 72 -9.37 -0.53 13.50
N GLU A 73 -10.07 -1.01 12.49
CA GLU A 73 -10.71 -2.32 12.54
C GLU A 73 -9.64 -3.41 12.45
N GLU A 74 -9.74 -4.39 13.34
CA GLU A 74 -8.77 -5.49 13.40
C GLU A 74 -8.70 -6.27 12.09
N SER A 75 -9.85 -6.51 11.46
CA SER A 75 -9.91 -7.24 10.19
C SER A 75 -9.15 -6.51 9.07
N TYR A 76 -9.22 -5.17 9.04
CA TYR A 76 -8.51 -4.40 8.03
C TYR A 76 -7.00 -4.44 8.29
N ALA A 77 -6.58 -4.30 9.55
CA ALA A 77 -5.17 -4.36 9.92
C ALA A 77 -4.58 -5.73 9.59
N THR A 78 -5.33 -6.80 9.83
CA THR A 78 -4.91 -8.16 9.49
C THR A 78 -4.76 -8.31 7.98
N SER A 79 -5.71 -7.77 7.22
CA SER A 79 -5.65 -7.79 5.75
C SER A 79 -4.38 -7.10 5.23
N ILE A 80 -4.04 -5.94 5.80
CA ILE A 80 -2.81 -5.21 5.44
C ILE A 80 -1.59 -6.08 5.68
N ARG A 81 -1.47 -6.66 6.88
CA ARG A 81 -0.33 -7.51 7.24
C ARG A 81 -0.21 -8.71 6.31
N ASP A 82 -1.31 -9.40 6.08
CA ASP A 82 -1.32 -10.62 5.27
C ASP A 82 -1.00 -10.34 3.80
N GLU A 83 -1.59 -9.30 3.24
CA GLU A 83 -1.37 -8.99 1.83
C GLU A 83 0.03 -8.44 1.57
N VAL A 84 0.59 -7.67 2.52
CA VAL A 84 1.98 -7.22 2.42
C VAL A 84 2.92 -8.42 2.48
N SER A 85 2.67 -9.37 3.40
CA SER A 85 3.48 -10.57 3.50
C SER A 85 3.45 -11.40 2.20
N ARG A 86 2.27 -11.57 1.61
CA ARG A 86 2.13 -12.27 0.32
C ARG A 86 2.83 -11.54 -0.81
N ALA A 87 2.74 -10.23 -0.82
CA ALA A 87 3.38 -9.39 -1.85
C ALA A 87 4.90 -9.52 -1.79
N ILE A 88 5.46 -9.50 -0.58
CA ILE A 88 6.90 -9.67 -0.38
C ILE A 88 7.35 -11.01 -0.96
N GLU A 89 6.66 -12.10 -0.62
CA GLU A 89 7.00 -13.42 -1.10
C GLU A 89 6.84 -13.57 -2.60
N LYS A 90 5.79 -12.97 -3.16
CA LYS A 90 5.54 -13.02 -4.60
C LYS A 90 6.66 -12.32 -5.39
N VAL A 91 7.07 -11.14 -4.96
CA VAL A 91 8.13 -10.39 -5.62
C VAL A 91 9.49 -11.04 -5.37
N ARG A 92 9.72 -11.60 -4.18
CA ARG A 92 10.96 -12.31 -3.86
C ARG A 92 11.21 -13.46 -4.84
N ARG A 93 10.16 -14.21 -5.17
CA ARG A 93 10.25 -15.33 -6.11
C ARG A 93 10.39 -14.88 -7.56
N ASN A 94 9.96 -13.69 -7.86
CA ASN A 94 9.87 -13.18 -9.22
C ASN A 94 10.20 -11.69 -9.24
N PRO A 95 11.49 -11.33 -9.03
CA PRO A 95 11.91 -9.93 -8.95
C PRO A 95 11.47 -9.13 -10.18
N SER A 96 11.12 -7.86 -9.97
CA SER A 96 10.60 -7.00 -11.03
C SER A 96 11.67 -6.31 -11.86
N HIS A 97 12.92 -6.70 -11.69
CA HIS A 97 14.03 -6.20 -12.51
C HIS A 97 14.77 -7.35 -13.17
N ASP A 98 15.53 -7.00 -14.17
CA ASP A 98 16.35 -8.00 -14.88
C ASP A 98 17.58 -8.42 -14.10
#